data_9c117569eee9500c5c76aadb98c61769
#
_entry.id   9c117569eee9500c5c76aadb98c61769
#
_cell.length_a   1.000
_cell.length_b   1.000
_cell.length_c   1.000
_cell.angle_alpha   90.00
_cell.angle_beta   90.00
_cell.angle_gamma   90.00
#
_symmetry.space_group_name_H-M   'P 1'
#
loop_
_entity.id
_entity.type
_entity.pdbx_description
1 polymer ?
#
loop_
_entity_poly.entity_id
_entity_poly.type
_entity_poly.pdbx_seq_one_letter_code
_entity_poly.pdbx_strand_id
1 'polypeptide(L)'
;MKLFLCGGGSGKQINFALNKFSKLIDKNKPILYIPLAMNDDDYDNCESWFSSEINFLNTNKYEMVKSSYELSQKNFNDYSSLFIGGGNTYKLLKDLKANNNFKKIKEYLDNGGIVFGGSAGAIIFGKDIDVCLNDDGNIVNLNNTSGFNCLNDYSILCHFNNSNFKKNKRYLTNYSKNYKTIYLPEEDVIIISDDKLEFIGKKKYIIFKDGTYFYHNFANIKKDIKDE
;
A
#
# COMPACT_ATOMS: atom_id res chain seq x y z
N MET A 1 11.78 -10.31 0.62
CA MET A 1 10.80 -9.20 0.46
C MET A 1 10.52 -8.56 1.80
N LYS A 2 10.46 -7.22 1.88
CA LYS A 2 10.02 -6.48 3.07
C LYS A 2 9.01 -5.41 2.65
N LEU A 3 7.74 -5.62 2.98
CA LEU A 3 6.64 -4.80 2.49
C LEU A 3 5.79 -4.31 3.66
N PHE A 4 5.56 -3.00 3.74
CA PHE A 4 4.71 -2.34 4.73
C PHE A 4 3.49 -1.77 4.01
N LEU A 5 2.30 -2.20 4.39
CA LEU A 5 1.03 -1.80 3.78
C LEU A 5 0.20 -1.04 4.82
N CYS A 6 0.17 0.28 4.69
CA CYS A 6 -0.51 1.18 5.62
C CYS A 6 -1.93 1.50 5.16
N GLY A 7 -2.89 1.48 6.07
CA GLY A 7 -4.30 1.77 5.80
C GLY A 7 -4.63 3.24 5.50
N GLY A 8 -3.62 4.14 5.48
CA GLY A 8 -3.79 5.54 5.08
C GLY A 8 -3.33 6.58 6.13
N GLY A 9 -2.96 6.14 7.33
CA GLY A 9 -2.42 7.03 8.36
C GLY A 9 -1.02 7.55 8.03
N SER A 10 -0.59 8.57 8.75
CA SER A 10 0.70 9.23 8.59
C SER A 10 1.30 9.66 9.93
N GLY A 11 2.60 9.92 9.95
CA GLY A 11 3.31 10.51 11.07
C GLY A 11 3.05 9.82 12.40
N LYS A 12 2.53 10.58 13.36
CA LYS A 12 2.28 10.09 14.72
C LYS A 12 1.27 8.93 14.79
N GLN A 13 0.31 8.86 13.86
CA GLN A 13 -0.70 7.80 13.85
C GLN A 13 -0.09 6.41 13.65
N ILE A 14 0.94 6.33 12.80
CA ILE A 14 1.61 5.08 12.41
C ILE A 14 3.08 5.03 12.85
N ASN A 15 3.47 5.86 13.83
CA ASN A 15 4.86 6.00 14.28
C ASN A 15 5.52 4.66 14.66
N PHE A 16 4.75 3.71 15.21
CA PHE A 16 5.26 2.37 15.52
C PHE A 16 5.69 1.60 14.26
N ALA A 17 4.97 1.74 13.13
CA ALA A 17 5.33 1.11 11.86
C ALA A 17 6.49 1.85 11.18
N LEU A 18 6.48 3.20 11.21
CA LEU A 18 7.58 4.02 10.70
C LEU A 18 8.88 3.74 11.45
N ASN A 19 8.83 3.54 12.77
CA ASN A 19 10.00 3.13 13.56
C ASN A 19 10.54 1.74 13.17
N LYS A 20 9.66 0.77 12.88
CA LYS A 20 10.10 -0.55 12.36
C LYS A 20 10.71 -0.41 10.97
N PHE A 21 10.06 0.33 10.07
CA PHE A 21 10.57 0.60 8.73
C PHE A 21 11.92 1.32 8.77
N SER A 22 12.03 2.36 9.59
CA SER A 22 13.25 3.15 9.81
C SER A 22 14.47 2.32 10.24
N LYS A 23 14.27 1.21 10.97
CA LYS A 23 15.35 0.31 11.38
C LYS A 23 15.86 -0.61 10.27
N LEU A 24 15.11 -0.74 9.19
CA LEU A 24 15.45 -1.64 8.08
C LEU A 24 16.17 -0.91 6.95
N ILE A 25 15.96 0.39 6.80
CA ILE A 25 16.51 1.18 5.70
C ILE A 25 17.95 1.65 5.97
N ASP A 26 18.77 1.69 4.91
CA ASP A 26 20.10 2.27 4.96
C ASP A 26 20.02 3.81 4.95
N LYS A 27 20.40 4.44 6.06
CA LYS A 27 20.34 5.91 6.21
C LYS A 27 21.35 6.66 5.33
N ASN A 28 22.31 5.97 4.72
CA ASN A 28 23.26 6.58 3.80
C ASN A 28 22.69 6.75 2.40
N LYS A 29 21.66 5.97 2.05
CA LYS A 29 20.96 6.01 0.76
C LYS A 29 19.65 6.80 0.86
N PRO A 30 19.22 7.52 -0.20
CA PRO A 30 17.92 8.17 -0.22
C PRO A 30 16.78 7.15 -0.26
N ILE A 31 15.59 7.60 0.15
CA ILE A 31 14.32 6.92 -0.12
C ILE A 31 13.80 7.41 -1.46
N LEU A 32 13.32 6.51 -2.32
CA LEU A 32 12.62 6.91 -3.54
C LEU A 32 11.12 7.09 -3.25
N TYR A 33 10.66 8.33 -3.29
CA TYR A 33 9.25 8.67 -3.10
C TYR A 33 8.51 8.67 -4.45
N ILE A 34 7.39 7.92 -4.49
CA ILE A 34 6.60 7.66 -5.70
C ILE A 34 5.15 8.14 -5.46
N PRO A 35 4.82 9.42 -5.71
CA PRO A 35 3.49 9.99 -5.52
C PRO A 35 2.57 9.85 -6.75
N LEU A 36 2.80 8.89 -7.64
CA LEU A 36 2.11 8.78 -8.94
C LEU A 36 0.60 8.51 -8.86
N ALA A 37 0.06 8.27 -7.67
CA ALA A 37 -1.38 8.23 -7.41
C ALA A 37 -2.04 9.62 -7.41
N MET A 38 -1.27 10.68 -7.20
CA MET A 38 -1.73 12.07 -7.16
C MET A 38 -1.74 12.68 -8.57
N ASN A 39 -2.47 13.78 -8.72
CA ASN A 39 -2.43 14.57 -9.96
C ASN A 39 -1.11 15.35 -10.04
N ASP A 40 -0.70 15.70 -11.26
CA ASP A 40 0.58 16.38 -11.49
C ASP A 40 0.64 17.75 -10.81
N ASP A 41 -0.49 18.45 -10.71
CA ASP A 41 -0.62 19.75 -10.03
C ASP A 41 -0.44 19.66 -8.50
N ASP A 42 -0.51 18.46 -7.94
CA ASP A 42 -0.39 18.22 -6.49
C ASP A 42 1.04 17.84 -6.05
N TYR A 43 2.00 17.71 -6.97
CA TYR A 43 3.33 17.20 -6.60
C TYR A 43 4.10 18.09 -5.63
N ASP A 44 3.92 19.40 -5.64
CA ASP A 44 4.56 20.30 -4.67
C ASP A 44 3.98 20.07 -3.25
N ASN A 45 2.67 19.79 -3.14
CA ASN A 45 2.05 19.38 -1.88
C ASN A 45 2.55 18.01 -1.42
N CYS A 46 2.75 17.07 -2.35
CA CYS A 46 3.32 15.75 -2.06
C CYS A 46 4.74 15.86 -1.51
N GLU A 47 5.57 16.71 -2.09
CA GLU A 47 6.94 16.94 -1.65
C GLU A 47 6.96 17.57 -0.25
N SER A 48 6.13 18.61 -0.03
CA SER A 48 5.98 19.27 1.27
C SER A 48 5.51 18.28 2.36
N TRP A 49 4.54 17.43 2.04
CA TRP A 49 4.07 16.39 2.94
C TRP A 49 5.16 15.37 3.25
N PHE A 50 5.86 14.85 2.21
CA PHE A 50 6.87 13.82 2.40
C PHE A 50 8.09 14.34 3.16
N SER A 51 8.48 15.60 2.95
CA SER A 51 9.55 16.24 3.72
C SER A 51 9.27 16.26 5.23
N SER A 52 8.00 16.34 5.61
CA SER A 52 7.56 16.24 7.01
C SER A 52 7.50 14.79 7.49
N GLU A 53 7.00 13.88 6.65
CA GLU A 53 6.84 12.46 6.96
C GLU A 53 8.19 11.76 7.17
N ILE A 54 9.19 12.10 6.35
CA ILE A 54 10.52 11.49 6.41
C ILE A 54 11.25 11.74 7.74
N ASN A 55 10.90 12.78 8.48
CA ASN A 55 11.46 13.04 9.81
C ASN A 55 11.18 11.89 10.80
N PHE A 56 10.05 11.19 10.66
CA PHE A 56 9.74 10.01 11.47
C PHE A 56 10.61 8.81 11.14
N LEU A 57 11.33 8.85 10.03
CA LEU A 57 12.25 7.79 9.58
C LEU A 57 13.70 8.03 10.03
N ASN A 58 13.98 9.12 10.75
CA ASN A 58 15.32 9.52 11.18
C ASN A 58 16.31 9.61 10.00
N THR A 59 15.87 10.17 8.88
CA THR A 59 16.66 10.53 7.71
C THR A 59 16.05 11.75 7.06
N ASN A 60 16.81 12.46 6.24
CA ASN A 60 16.35 13.58 5.41
C ASN A 60 16.68 13.36 3.93
N LYS A 61 17.15 12.16 3.59
CA LYS A 61 17.56 11.82 2.22
C LYS A 61 16.41 11.16 1.48
N TYR A 62 15.87 11.83 0.50
CA TYR A 62 14.92 11.27 -0.44
C TYR A 62 15.06 11.88 -1.83
N GLU A 63 14.49 11.20 -2.78
CA GLU A 63 14.30 11.66 -4.15
C GLU A 63 12.85 11.37 -4.54
N MET A 64 12.17 12.31 -5.18
CA MET A 64 10.80 12.16 -5.63
C MET A 64 10.75 12.05 -7.15
N VAL A 65 9.98 11.12 -7.68
CA VAL A 65 9.70 11.01 -9.12
C VAL A 65 8.35 11.63 -9.45
N LYS A 66 8.28 12.31 -10.61
CA LYS A 66 7.07 13.02 -11.07
C LYS A 66 6.39 12.35 -12.28
N SER A 67 6.93 11.24 -12.77
CA SER A 67 6.31 10.52 -13.89
C SER A 67 6.71 9.04 -13.92
N SER A 68 5.87 8.24 -14.60
CA SER A 68 6.16 6.82 -14.87
C SER A 68 7.46 6.66 -15.68
N TYR A 69 7.76 7.56 -16.61
CA TYR A 69 8.99 7.53 -17.38
C TYR A 69 10.21 7.77 -16.48
N GLU A 70 10.18 8.81 -15.66
CA GLU A 70 11.26 9.10 -14.70
C GLU A 70 11.51 7.91 -13.76
N LEU A 71 10.46 7.29 -13.22
CA LEU A 71 10.56 6.10 -12.38
C LEU A 71 11.28 4.95 -13.12
N SER A 72 11.01 4.78 -14.41
CA SER A 72 11.64 3.73 -15.21
C SER A 72 13.16 3.90 -15.35
N GLN A 73 13.67 5.13 -15.28
CA GLN A 73 15.10 5.43 -15.38
C GLN A 73 15.88 5.21 -14.08
N LYS A 74 15.19 5.06 -12.92
CA LYS A 74 15.86 4.88 -11.64
C LYS A 74 16.36 3.45 -11.47
N ASN A 75 17.57 3.25 -10.96
CA ASN A 75 18.03 1.96 -10.45
C ASN A 75 17.62 1.85 -8.97
N PHE A 76 16.67 0.96 -8.65
CA PHE A 76 16.13 0.87 -7.28
C PHE A 76 17.17 0.41 -6.23
N ASN A 77 18.29 -0.17 -6.64
CA ASN A 77 19.39 -0.55 -5.74
C ASN A 77 20.17 0.66 -5.20
N ASP A 78 20.03 1.83 -5.82
CA ASP A 78 20.67 3.07 -5.37
C ASP A 78 19.89 3.71 -4.20
N TYR A 79 18.69 3.21 -3.91
CA TYR A 79 17.79 3.69 -2.86
C TYR A 79 17.75 2.73 -1.68
N SER A 80 17.53 3.28 -0.48
CA SER A 80 17.33 2.48 0.73
C SER A 80 16.00 1.75 0.74
N SER A 81 14.99 2.31 0.08
CA SER A 81 13.65 1.77 -0.04
C SER A 81 12.81 2.56 -1.05
N LEU A 82 11.65 2.01 -1.43
CA LEU A 82 10.62 2.72 -2.16
C LEU A 82 9.50 3.12 -1.18
N PHE A 83 9.01 4.35 -1.30
CA PHE A 83 7.83 4.83 -0.57
C PHE A 83 6.76 5.22 -1.59
N ILE A 84 5.66 4.45 -1.65
CA ILE A 84 4.59 4.65 -2.62
C ILE A 84 3.41 5.32 -1.92
N GLY A 85 3.10 6.55 -2.35
CA GLY A 85 2.09 7.40 -1.74
C GLY A 85 0.64 7.00 -2.08
N GLY A 86 -0.30 7.67 -1.41
CA GLY A 86 -1.74 7.56 -1.66
C GLY A 86 -2.22 8.47 -2.80
N GLY A 87 -3.52 8.41 -3.08
CA GLY A 87 -4.24 9.11 -4.15
C GLY A 87 -5.14 8.15 -4.91
N ASN A 88 -5.34 8.34 -6.21
CA ASN A 88 -6.17 7.44 -7.02
C ASN A 88 -5.43 6.15 -7.37
N THR A 89 -5.94 5.02 -6.91
CA THR A 89 -5.32 3.70 -7.08
C THR A 89 -5.26 3.25 -8.55
N TYR A 90 -6.27 3.58 -9.35
CA TYR A 90 -6.30 3.22 -10.78
C TYR A 90 -5.26 3.99 -11.58
N LYS A 91 -5.09 5.30 -11.28
CA LYS A 91 -4.03 6.12 -11.88
C LYS A 91 -2.66 5.55 -11.53
N LEU A 92 -2.42 5.26 -10.24
CA LEU A 92 -1.17 4.67 -9.78
C LEU A 92 -0.85 3.37 -10.52
N LEU A 93 -1.80 2.42 -10.54
CA LEU A 93 -1.55 1.11 -11.17
C LEU A 93 -1.32 1.24 -12.67
N LYS A 94 -2.05 2.15 -13.38
CA LYS A 94 -1.81 2.45 -14.79
C LYS A 94 -0.38 2.95 -15.02
N ASP A 95 0.07 3.92 -14.22
CA ASP A 95 1.39 4.52 -14.34
C ASP A 95 2.51 3.52 -14.01
N LEU A 96 2.28 2.62 -13.04
CA LEU A 96 3.23 1.56 -12.73
C LEU A 96 3.29 0.49 -13.83
N LYS A 97 2.16 0.16 -14.47
CA LYS A 97 2.15 -0.78 -15.61
C LYS A 97 2.78 -0.17 -16.87
N ALA A 98 2.78 1.16 -17.00
CA ALA A 98 3.54 1.83 -18.04
C ALA A 98 5.06 1.70 -17.81
N ASN A 99 5.83 1.77 -18.89
CA ASN A 99 7.30 1.76 -18.87
C ASN A 99 7.93 0.62 -18.06
N ASN A 100 7.20 -0.51 -17.91
CA ASN A 100 7.66 -1.72 -17.21
C ASN A 100 7.94 -1.56 -15.70
N ASN A 101 7.47 -0.47 -15.06
CA ASN A 101 7.74 -0.22 -13.65
C ASN A 101 7.13 -1.27 -12.73
N PHE A 102 5.93 -1.79 -13.07
CA PHE A 102 5.28 -2.85 -12.29
C PHE A 102 6.19 -4.09 -12.16
N LYS A 103 6.73 -4.58 -13.26
CA LYS A 103 7.67 -5.71 -13.26
C LYS A 103 8.94 -5.38 -12.46
N LYS A 104 9.48 -4.18 -12.65
CA LYS A 104 10.69 -3.71 -11.97
C LYS A 104 10.53 -3.62 -10.44
N ILE A 105 9.36 -3.16 -9.95
CA ILE A 105 9.03 -3.15 -8.51
C ILE A 105 8.91 -4.58 -7.99
N LYS A 106 8.26 -5.48 -8.77
CA LYS A 106 8.16 -6.90 -8.39
C LYS A 106 9.53 -7.53 -8.25
N GLU A 107 10.40 -7.38 -9.23
CA GLU A 107 11.78 -7.88 -9.19
C GLU A 107 12.58 -7.30 -8.01
N TYR A 108 12.41 -6.01 -7.71
CA TYR A 108 13.05 -5.38 -6.56
C TYR A 108 12.60 -6.02 -5.22
N LEU A 109 11.30 -6.29 -5.07
CA LEU A 109 10.77 -6.98 -3.88
C LEU A 109 11.27 -8.42 -3.79
N ASP A 110 11.25 -9.17 -4.90
CA ASP A 110 11.71 -10.57 -4.97
C ASP A 110 13.21 -10.68 -4.58
N ASN A 111 14.01 -9.65 -4.88
CA ASN A 111 15.42 -9.53 -4.51
C ASN A 111 15.66 -8.95 -3.10
N GLY A 112 14.63 -8.90 -2.24
CA GLY A 112 14.78 -8.46 -0.85
C GLY A 112 14.59 -6.97 -0.64
N GLY A 113 14.16 -6.24 -1.65
CA GLY A 113 13.85 -4.80 -1.57
C GLY A 113 12.84 -4.46 -0.48
N ILE A 114 12.86 -3.21 -0.04
CA ILE A 114 12.03 -2.68 1.04
C ILE A 114 11.07 -1.66 0.47
N VAL A 115 9.76 -1.88 0.66
CA VAL A 115 8.71 -0.98 0.16
C VAL A 115 7.76 -0.61 1.29
N PHE A 116 7.41 0.68 1.36
CA PHE A 116 6.30 1.20 2.15
C PHE A 116 5.21 1.70 1.19
N GLY A 117 4.00 1.18 1.31
CA GLY A 117 2.83 1.64 0.56
C GLY A 117 1.78 2.20 1.50
N GLY A 118 1.31 3.43 1.24
CA GLY A 118 0.23 4.06 1.97
C GLY A 118 -1.03 4.21 1.13
N SER A 119 -2.21 3.84 1.66
CA SER A 119 -3.50 3.99 0.94
C SER A 119 -3.45 3.34 -0.45
N ALA A 120 -3.58 4.09 -1.55
CA ALA A 120 -3.44 3.57 -2.91
C ALA A 120 -2.15 2.75 -3.09
N GLY A 121 -1.03 3.23 -2.51
CA GLY A 121 0.26 2.51 -2.51
C GLY A 121 0.23 1.18 -1.75
N ALA A 122 -0.72 0.97 -0.83
CA ALA A 122 -0.95 -0.32 -0.18
C ALA A 122 -1.91 -1.20 -1.01
N ILE A 123 -2.99 -0.62 -1.55
CA ILE A 123 -4.04 -1.34 -2.28
C ILE A 123 -3.48 -2.08 -3.50
N ILE A 124 -2.52 -1.50 -4.22
CA ILE A 124 -1.89 -2.13 -5.41
C ILE A 124 -1.17 -3.45 -5.10
N PHE A 125 -0.79 -3.71 -3.83
CA PHE A 125 -0.14 -4.96 -3.44
C PHE A 125 -1.12 -6.10 -3.15
N GLY A 126 -2.42 -5.83 -3.12
CA GLY A 126 -3.46 -6.83 -3.08
C GLY A 126 -3.62 -7.59 -4.41
N LYS A 127 -4.60 -8.51 -4.45
CA LYS A 127 -4.94 -9.32 -5.62
C LYS A 127 -5.49 -8.47 -6.75
N ASP A 128 -6.44 -7.59 -6.44
CA ASP A 128 -7.18 -6.82 -7.43
C ASP A 128 -7.58 -5.47 -6.82
N ILE A 129 -7.48 -4.37 -7.59
CA ILE A 129 -7.75 -3.03 -7.10
C ILE A 129 -9.21 -2.59 -7.26
N ASP A 130 -10.07 -3.33 -7.96
CA ASP A 130 -11.49 -2.99 -8.04
C ASP A 130 -12.18 -3.02 -6.66
N VAL A 131 -11.52 -3.60 -5.66
CA VAL A 131 -11.93 -3.48 -4.26
C VAL A 131 -12.19 -2.04 -3.81
N CYS A 132 -11.48 -1.05 -4.37
CA CYS A 132 -11.61 0.37 -4.03
C CYS A 132 -12.48 1.19 -5.01
N LEU A 133 -13.20 0.55 -5.94
CA LEU A 133 -13.96 1.23 -7.01
C LEU A 133 -14.94 2.30 -6.49
N ASN A 134 -15.55 2.06 -5.33
CA ASN A 134 -16.48 3.02 -4.73
C ASN A 134 -15.76 4.24 -4.12
N ASP A 135 -14.49 4.12 -3.80
CA ASP A 135 -13.72 5.18 -3.12
C ASP A 135 -12.92 6.00 -4.15
N ASP A 136 -12.15 5.34 -5.01
CA ASP A 136 -11.23 6.02 -5.94
C ASP A 136 -11.84 6.28 -7.33
N GLY A 137 -12.73 5.40 -7.80
CA GLY A 137 -13.23 5.44 -9.18
C GLY A 137 -12.15 5.16 -10.24
N ASN A 138 -12.54 4.51 -11.32
CA ASN A 138 -11.64 4.20 -12.44
C ASN A 138 -11.61 5.34 -13.49
N ILE A 139 -11.09 6.51 -13.09
CA ILE A 139 -11.06 7.73 -13.93
C ILE A 139 -10.13 7.61 -15.15
N VAL A 140 -9.25 6.61 -15.17
CA VAL A 140 -8.25 6.41 -16.24
C VAL A 140 -8.62 5.26 -17.18
N ASN A 141 -9.82 4.67 -17.02
CA ASN A 141 -10.33 3.54 -17.81
C ASN A 141 -9.34 2.36 -17.88
N LEU A 142 -8.78 1.98 -16.72
CA LEU A 142 -7.87 0.86 -16.61
C LEU A 142 -8.64 -0.46 -16.74
N ASN A 143 -8.29 -1.30 -17.73
CA ASN A 143 -8.95 -2.59 -17.95
C ASN A 143 -8.37 -3.72 -17.10
N ASN A 144 -7.06 -3.71 -16.88
CA ASN A 144 -6.39 -4.74 -16.07
C ASN A 144 -6.13 -4.21 -14.66
N THR A 145 -6.99 -4.58 -13.73
CA THR A 145 -7.00 -4.17 -12.32
C THR A 145 -6.22 -5.09 -11.38
N SER A 146 -5.56 -6.14 -11.92
CA SER A 146 -4.74 -7.05 -11.13
C SER A 146 -3.56 -6.32 -10.49
N GLY A 147 -3.44 -6.41 -9.16
CA GLY A 147 -2.33 -5.89 -8.37
C GLY A 147 -1.15 -6.86 -8.31
N PHE A 148 -0.23 -6.61 -7.38
CA PHE A 148 0.98 -7.44 -7.19
C PHE A 148 0.70 -8.81 -6.55
N ASN A 149 -0.46 -8.99 -5.92
CA ASN A 149 -0.88 -10.21 -5.23
C ASN A 149 0.11 -10.69 -4.15
N CYS A 150 0.57 -9.79 -3.30
CA CYS A 150 1.51 -10.11 -2.21
C CYS A 150 0.82 -10.65 -0.94
N LEU A 151 -0.52 -10.76 -0.93
CA LEU A 151 -1.35 -11.10 0.23
C LEU A 151 -2.13 -12.42 0.06
N ASN A 152 -1.55 -13.41 -0.62
CA ASN A 152 -2.15 -14.74 -0.80
C ASN A 152 -3.61 -14.68 -1.29
N ASP A 153 -3.81 -14.02 -2.43
CA ASP A 153 -5.11 -13.78 -3.09
C ASP A 153 -6.10 -12.88 -2.32
N TYR A 154 -5.64 -12.16 -1.29
CA TYR A 154 -6.44 -11.11 -0.70
C TYR A 154 -6.25 -9.78 -1.43
N SER A 155 -7.35 -9.10 -1.73
CA SER A 155 -7.36 -7.67 -2.01
C SER A 155 -7.31 -6.89 -0.69
N ILE A 156 -6.82 -5.67 -0.72
CA ILE A 156 -6.77 -4.79 0.45
C ILE A 156 -7.56 -3.52 0.17
N LEU A 157 -8.45 -3.12 1.08
CA LEU A 157 -9.07 -1.82 1.09
C LEU A 157 -8.59 -1.05 2.32
N CYS A 158 -8.32 0.22 2.15
CA CYS A 158 -7.81 1.12 3.19
C CYS A 158 -8.93 1.99 3.79
N HIS A 159 -8.58 2.84 4.77
CA HIS A 159 -9.48 3.83 5.40
C HIS A 159 -10.69 3.25 6.10
N PHE A 160 -10.57 2.06 6.70
CA PHE A 160 -11.68 1.50 7.46
C PHE A 160 -12.08 2.38 8.64
N ASN A 161 -13.31 2.80 8.64
CA ASN A 161 -14.03 3.42 9.74
C ASN A 161 -15.54 3.12 9.59
N ASN A 162 -16.35 3.47 10.59
CA ASN A 162 -17.78 3.16 10.57
C ASN A 162 -18.54 3.80 9.39
N SER A 163 -18.16 5.00 8.97
CA SER A 163 -18.79 5.70 7.83
C SER A 163 -18.45 5.00 6.52
N ASN A 164 -17.15 4.77 6.27
CA ASN A 164 -16.68 4.08 5.07
C ASN A 164 -17.16 2.62 5.01
N PHE A 165 -17.28 1.96 6.16
CA PHE A 165 -17.88 0.63 6.22
C PHE A 165 -19.35 0.63 5.76
N LYS A 166 -20.18 1.58 6.23
CA LYS A 166 -21.58 1.68 5.79
C LYS A 166 -21.69 1.91 4.28
N LYS A 167 -20.82 2.77 3.73
CA LYS A 167 -20.73 3.05 2.28
C LYS A 167 -20.37 1.79 1.49
N ASN A 168 -19.35 1.05 1.91
CA ASN A 168 -18.73 -0.01 1.14
C ASN A 168 -19.27 -1.41 1.44
N LYS A 169 -19.98 -1.64 2.55
CA LYS A 169 -20.41 -2.95 3.02
C LYS A 169 -21.10 -3.79 1.92
N ARG A 170 -22.10 -3.21 1.24
CA ARG A 170 -22.86 -3.94 0.21
C ARG A 170 -21.97 -4.33 -0.97
N TYR A 171 -21.14 -3.42 -1.42
CA TYR A 171 -20.19 -3.65 -2.50
C TYR A 171 -19.19 -4.74 -2.13
N LEU A 172 -18.52 -4.62 -0.98
CA LEU A 172 -17.51 -5.58 -0.52
C LEU A 172 -18.09 -6.96 -0.25
N THR A 173 -19.33 -7.06 0.29
CA THR A 173 -20.01 -8.34 0.46
C THR A 173 -20.23 -9.04 -0.89
N ASN A 174 -20.59 -8.29 -1.94
CA ASN A 174 -20.76 -8.88 -3.27
C ASN A 174 -19.39 -9.19 -3.93
N TYR A 175 -18.44 -8.29 -3.85
CA TYR A 175 -17.07 -8.44 -4.36
C TYR A 175 -16.38 -9.67 -3.75
N SER A 176 -16.60 -9.91 -2.46
CA SER A 176 -15.98 -11.03 -1.72
C SER A 176 -16.46 -12.42 -2.10
N LYS A 177 -17.49 -12.54 -2.94
CA LYS A 177 -17.88 -13.83 -3.53
C LYS A 177 -16.81 -14.37 -4.49
N ASN A 178 -16.00 -13.48 -5.06
CA ASN A 178 -14.94 -13.84 -6.00
C ASN A 178 -13.53 -13.51 -5.49
N TYR A 179 -13.39 -12.47 -4.62
CA TYR A 179 -12.11 -11.95 -4.15
C TYR A 179 -12.15 -11.70 -2.65
N LYS A 180 -11.32 -12.40 -1.91
CA LYS A 180 -11.15 -12.16 -0.47
C LYS A 180 -10.61 -10.73 -0.25
N THR A 181 -11.05 -10.05 0.80
CA THR A 181 -10.66 -8.65 1.07
C THR A 181 -10.32 -8.43 2.52
N ILE A 182 -9.21 -7.76 2.79
CA ILE A 182 -8.86 -7.18 4.08
C ILE A 182 -9.23 -5.70 4.04
N TYR A 183 -10.08 -5.24 4.96
CA TYR A 183 -10.43 -3.82 5.12
C TYR A 183 -9.70 -3.26 6.31
N LEU A 184 -8.68 -2.43 6.05
CA LEU A 184 -7.67 -1.98 7.01
C LEU A 184 -7.97 -0.57 7.53
N PRO A 185 -7.97 -0.33 8.85
CA PRO A 185 -8.02 1.00 9.43
C PRO A 185 -6.83 1.88 9.05
N GLU A 186 -7.01 3.21 9.06
CA GLU A 186 -5.96 4.16 8.66
C GLU A 186 -4.66 4.01 9.43
N GLU A 187 -4.76 3.84 10.75
CA GLU A 187 -3.59 3.75 11.64
C GLU A 187 -2.95 2.37 11.71
N ASP A 188 -3.48 1.40 10.97
CA ASP A 188 -3.01 0.02 11.03
C ASP A 188 -2.16 -0.33 9.81
N VAL A 189 -1.20 -1.22 10.01
CA VAL A 189 -0.21 -1.60 8.99
C VAL A 189 -0.03 -3.11 8.94
N ILE A 190 -0.07 -3.67 7.74
CA ILE A 190 0.33 -5.05 7.47
C ILE A 190 1.81 -5.04 7.07
N ILE A 191 2.62 -5.89 7.71
CA ILE A 191 4.01 -6.09 7.35
C ILE A 191 4.20 -7.50 6.83
N ILE A 192 4.80 -7.61 5.65
CA ILE A 192 5.20 -8.88 5.05
C ILE A 192 6.73 -8.92 5.05
N SER A 193 7.32 -9.90 5.75
CA SER A 193 8.76 -10.14 5.71
C SER A 193 9.06 -11.62 5.84
N ASP A 194 9.93 -12.14 4.97
CA ASP A 194 10.43 -13.52 5.02
C ASP A 194 9.29 -14.55 5.18
N ASP A 195 8.25 -14.43 4.34
CA ASP A 195 7.01 -15.23 4.33
C ASP A 195 6.17 -15.17 5.62
N LYS A 196 6.48 -14.20 6.48
CA LYS A 196 5.69 -13.92 7.68
C LYS A 196 4.82 -12.70 7.44
N LEU A 197 3.57 -12.83 7.85
CA LEU A 197 2.62 -11.74 7.88
C LEU A 197 2.45 -11.25 9.32
N GLU A 198 2.66 -9.96 9.53
CA GLU A 198 2.46 -9.31 10.82
C GLU A 198 1.49 -8.14 10.64
N PHE A 199 0.45 -8.09 11.43
CA PHE A 199 -0.42 -6.94 11.51
C PHE A 199 -0.06 -6.11 12.73
N ILE A 200 0.10 -4.82 12.55
CA ILE A 200 0.44 -3.90 13.62
C ILE A 200 -0.59 -2.79 13.65
N GLY A 201 -1.23 -2.62 14.81
CA GLY A 201 -2.21 -1.59 15.03
C GLY A 201 -3.00 -1.82 16.31
N LYS A 202 -4.02 -0.99 16.52
CA LYS A 202 -4.84 -1.02 17.74
C LYS A 202 -6.31 -1.26 17.45
N LYS A 203 -6.73 -1.13 16.19
CA LYS A 203 -8.13 -1.22 15.81
C LYS A 203 -8.47 -2.58 15.21
N LYS A 204 -9.76 -2.90 15.25
CA LYS A 204 -10.26 -4.07 14.53
C LYS A 204 -10.20 -3.80 13.03
N TYR A 205 -9.78 -4.78 12.25
CA TYR A 205 -9.93 -4.81 10.79
C TYR A 205 -11.03 -5.80 10.43
N ILE A 206 -11.44 -5.81 9.17
CA ILE A 206 -12.50 -6.70 8.69
C ILE A 206 -11.94 -7.56 7.56
N ILE A 207 -12.26 -8.85 7.59
CA ILE A 207 -12.10 -9.75 6.44
C ILE A 207 -13.48 -9.98 5.81
N PHE A 208 -13.55 -9.74 4.48
CA PHE A 208 -14.67 -10.16 3.65
C PHE A 208 -14.25 -11.37 2.84
N LYS A 209 -15.09 -12.42 2.89
CA LYS A 209 -14.86 -13.69 2.19
C LYS A 209 -16.20 -14.40 1.98
N ASP A 210 -16.37 -15.05 0.83
CA ASP A 210 -17.55 -15.89 0.51
C ASP A 210 -18.90 -15.18 0.71
N GLY A 211 -18.95 -13.88 0.38
CA GLY A 211 -20.16 -13.06 0.51
C GLY A 211 -20.52 -12.69 1.95
N THR A 212 -19.62 -12.86 2.90
CA THR A 212 -19.80 -12.48 4.31
C THR A 212 -18.62 -11.68 4.84
N TYR A 213 -18.64 -11.26 6.11
CA TYR A 213 -17.53 -10.55 6.72
C TYR A 213 -17.41 -10.84 8.22
N PHE A 214 -16.17 -10.75 8.70
CA PHE A 214 -15.80 -10.99 10.10
C PHE A 214 -14.87 -9.89 10.60
N TYR A 215 -15.08 -9.48 11.86
CA TYR A 215 -14.18 -8.57 12.56
C TYR A 215 -13.05 -9.35 13.21
N HIS A 216 -11.84 -8.88 13.02
CA HIS A 216 -10.63 -9.50 13.59
C HIS A 216 -9.87 -8.51 14.49
N ASN A 217 -9.29 -9.03 15.56
CA ASN A 217 -8.33 -8.32 16.41
C ASN A 217 -6.91 -8.71 15.99
N PHE A 218 -5.94 -7.82 16.12
CA PHE A 218 -4.57 -8.04 15.68
C PHE A 218 -3.88 -9.32 16.20
N ALA A 219 -4.26 -9.83 17.36
CA ALA A 219 -3.64 -11.00 17.97
C ALA A 219 -3.88 -12.33 17.19
N ASN A 220 -4.81 -12.39 16.24
CA ASN A 220 -5.31 -13.66 15.68
C ASN A 220 -4.89 -13.96 14.23
N ILE A 221 -4.11 -13.11 13.59
CA ILE A 221 -3.94 -13.13 12.12
C ILE A 221 -3.01 -14.21 11.59
N LYS A 222 -2.09 -14.70 12.37
CA LYS A 222 -1.17 -15.74 11.87
C LYS A 222 -1.89 -17.04 11.43
N LYS A 223 -3.15 -17.23 11.81
CA LYS A 223 -3.96 -18.38 11.40
C LYS A 223 -4.81 -18.14 10.15
N ASP A 224 -5.38 -16.93 9.98
CA ASP A 224 -6.46 -16.73 9.01
C ASP A 224 -6.01 -16.56 7.55
N ILE A 225 -4.72 -16.33 7.29
CA ILE A 225 -4.19 -16.10 5.93
C ILE A 225 -3.30 -17.24 5.45
N LYS A 226 -2.71 -18.04 6.35
CA LYS A 226 -1.85 -19.18 5.99
C LYS A 226 -2.55 -20.55 5.99
N ASP A 227 -3.67 -20.69 6.66
CA ASP A 227 -4.32 -21.97 6.89
C ASP A 227 -5.52 -22.23 5.93
N GLU A 228 -5.58 -21.54 4.78
CA GLU A 228 -6.61 -21.74 3.75
C GLU A 228 -5.97 -22.00 2.37
#